data_3217557a472ca930dfc971922769c0eb
#
_entry.id   3217557a472ca930dfc971922769c0eb
#
_cell.length_a   1.000
_cell.length_b   1.000
_cell.length_c   1.000
_cell.angle_alpha   90.00
_cell.angle_beta   90.00
_cell.angle_gamma   90.00
#
_symmetry.space_group_name_H-M   'P 1'
#
loop_
_entity.id
_entity.type
_entity.pdbx_description
1 polymer ?
#
loop_
_entity_poly.entity_id
_entity_poly.type
_entity_poly.pdbx_seq_one_letter_code
_entity_poly.pdbx_strand_id
1 'polypeptide(L)' 'MRISKHFIERFNQRYMENDFHWKIPELRNYMKKVFKDRQLRYLENKKNLEKPHYVHFGNHHYLVVRNNTFVTIYNRK' A
#
# COMPACT_ATOMS: atom_id res chain seq x y z
N MET A 1 -6.22 8.08 -0.48
CA MET A 1 -4.99 7.74 0.26
C MET A 1 -3.76 8.14 -0.55
N ARG A 2 -2.71 8.50 0.15
CA ARG A 2 -1.45 8.87 -0.47
C ARG A 2 -0.54 7.66 -0.62
N ILE A 3 0.40 7.76 -1.54
CA ILE A 3 1.42 6.74 -1.74
C ILE A 3 2.77 7.42 -1.54
N SER A 4 3.56 6.91 -0.59
CA SER A 4 4.89 7.46 -0.35
C SER A 4 5.84 7.04 -1.46
N LYS A 5 6.88 7.86 -1.66
CA LYS A 5 7.94 7.54 -2.61
C LYS A 5 8.64 6.23 -2.24
N HIS A 6 8.85 6.02 -0.95
CA HIS A 6 9.43 4.79 -0.43
C HIS A 6 8.55 3.56 -0.73
N PHE A 7 7.22 3.73 -0.63
CA PHE A 7 6.29 2.63 -0.91
C PHE A 7 6.42 2.16 -2.36
N ILE A 8 6.40 3.09 -3.32
CA ILE A 8 6.46 2.69 -4.74
C ILE A 8 7.81 2.04 -5.07
N GLU A 9 8.90 2.52 -4.49
CA GLU A 9 10.21 1.91 -4.67
C GLU A 9 10.21 0.46 -4.16
N ARG A 10 9.70 0.23 -2.95
CA ARG A 10 9.63 -1.11 -2.37
C ARG A 10 8.64 -2.01 -3.08
N PHE A 11 7.52 -1.45 -3.54
CA PHE A 11 6.54 -2.19 -4.30
C PHE A 11 7.16 -2.74 -5.60
N ASN A 12 7.86 -1.90 -6.33
CA ASN A 12 8.53 -2.30 -7.57
C ASN A 12 9.64 -3.33 -7.31
N GLN A 13 10.36 -3.22 -6.20
CA GLN A 13 11.43 -4.15 -5.86
C GLN A 13 10.93 -5.50 -5.36
N ARG A 14 9.87 -5.51 -4.55
CA ARG A 14 9.47 -6.70 -3.78
C ARG A 14 8.25 -7.41 -4.34
N TYR A 15 7.31 -6.67 -4.90
CA TYR A 15 6.07 -7.24 -5.40
C TYR A 15 6.12 -7.53 -6.90
N MET A 16 6.69 -6.60 -7.65
CA MET A 16 6.83 -6.75 -9.10
C MET A 16 8.22 -7.29 -9.42
N GLU A 17 8.29 -8.59 -9.71
CA GLU A 17 9.56 -9.26 -9.99
C GLU A 17 10.15 -8.94 -11.36
N ASN A 18 9.41 -8.22 -12.19
CA ASN A 18 9.81 -7.87 -13.55
C ASN A 18 10.36 -6.46 -13.62
N ASP A 19 10.97 -6.10 -14.75
CA ASP A 19 11.45 -4.75 -15.04
C ASP A 19 10.35 -3.70 -15.15
N PHE A 20 9.13 -4.06 -14.80
CA PHE A 20 7.99 -3.17 -14.85
C PHE A 20 7.97 -2.26 -13.63
N HIS A 21 8.13 -0.97 -13.87
CA HIS A 21 8.13 0.04 -12.81
C HIS A 21 6.85 0.85 -12.87
N TRP A 22 6.05 0.73 -11.82
CA TRP A 22 4.83 1.50 -11.69
C TRP A 22 5.15 2.94 -11.32
N LYS A 23 4.39 3.86 -11.91
CA LYS A 23 4.41 5.27 -11.48
C LYS A 23 3.32 5.47 -10.42
N ILE A 24 3.45 6.53 -9.63
CA ILE A 24 2.53 6.78 -8.51
C ILE A 24 1.05 6.81 -8.95
N PRO A 25 0.65 7.50 -10.04
CA PRO A 25 -0.76 7.50 -10.46
C PRO A 25 -1.27 6.10 -10.83
N GLU A 26 -0.46 5.30 -11.51
CA GLU A 26 -0.82 3.94 -11.90
C GLU A 26 -1.00 3.05 -10.68
N LEU A 27 -0.07 3.12 -9.73
CA LEU A 27 -0.14 2.34 -8.51
C LEU A 27 -1.33 2.75 -7.66
N ARG A 28 -1.63 4.04 -7.59
CA ARG A 28 -2.81 4.54 -6.87
C ARG A 28 -4.09 3.95 -7.44
N ASN A 29 -4.23 3.91 -8.76
CA ASN A 29 -5.40 3.31 -9.42
C ASN A 29 -5.50 1.81 -9.16
N TYR A 30 -4.36 1.12 -9.18
CA TYR A 30 -4.31 -0.30 -8.87
C TYR A 30 -4.76 -0.58 -7.44
N MET A 31 -4.28 0.21 -6.48
CA MET A 31 -4.66 0.06 -5.08
C MET A 31 -6.16 0.31 -4.85
N LYS A 32 -6.75 1.25 -5.58
CA LYS A 32 -8.20 1.48 -5.52
C LYS A 32 -9.00 0.28 -6.04
N LYS A 33 -8.45 -0.47 -6.98
CA LYS A 33 -9.11 -1.68 -7.50
C LYS A 33 -8.97 -2.86 -6.53
N VAL A 34 -7.82 -2.97 -5.88
CA VAL A 34 -7.53 -4.07 -4.96
C VAL A 34 -8.27 -3.91 -3.64
N PHE A 35 -8.29 -2.71 -3.10
CA PHE A 35 -8.94 -2.42 -1.83
C PHE A 35 -10.35 -1.89 -2.07
N LYS A 36 -11.32 -2.52 -1.41
CA LYS A 36 -12.70 -2.06 -1.45
C LYS A 36 -12.81 -0.70 -0.74
N ASP A 37 -13.76 0.12 -1.16
CA ASP A 37 -14.01 1.43 -0.55
C ASP A 37 -14.12 1.38 0.97
N ARG A 38 -14.76 0.33 1.47
CA ARG A 38 -14.92 0.10 2.90
C ARG A 38 -13.57 0.00 3.63
N GLN A 39 -12.62 -0.73 3.03
CA GLN A 39 -11.28 -0.88 3.60
C GLN A 39 -10.51 0.44 3.57
N LEU A 40 -10.61 1.17 2.47
CA LEU A 40 -9.95 2.47 2.35
C LEU A 40 -10.53 3.47 3.36
N ARG A 41 -11.84 3.50 3.53
CA ARG A 41 -12.49 4.35 4.53
C ARG A 41 -12.04 4.02 5.94
N TYR A 42 -11.91 2.75 6.26
CA TYR A 42 -11.41 2.32 7.56
C TYR A 42 -9.99 2.86 7.79
N LEU A 43 -9.12 2.72 6.80
CA LEU A 43 -7.74 3.18 6.90
C LEU A 43 -7.62 4.70 6.94
N GLU A 44 -8.59 5.41 6.36
CA GLU A 44 -8.63 6.87 6.32
C GLU A 44 -9.31 7.50 7.54
N ASN A 45 -9.92 6.69 8.40
CA ASN A 45 -10.63 7.19 9.57
C ASN A 45 -9.65 7.90 10.51
N LYS A 46 -10.06 9.05 11.05
CA LYS A 46 -9.23 9.87 11.95
C LYS A 46 -8.68 9.09 13.14
N LYS A 47 -9.46 8.13 13.67
CA LYS A 47 -9.01 7.30 14.79
C LYS A 47 -7.85 6.40 14.44
N ASN A 48 -7.67 6.12 13.16
CA ASN A 48 -6.65 5.20 12.68
C ASN A 48 -5.44 5.90 12.05
N LEU A 49 -5.51 7.22 11.83
CA LEU A 49 -4.48 7.93 11.07
C LEU A 49 -3.10 7.87 11.70
N GLU A 50 -3.02 7.96 13.02
CA GLU A 50 -1.73 8.03 13.72
C GLU A 50 -1.10 6.67 13.98
N LYS A 51 -1.90 5.61 13.96
CA LYS A 51 -1.41 4.26 14.23
C LYS A 51 -1.03 3.55 12.94
N PRO A 52 0.10 2.85 12.92
CA PRO A 52 0.42 2.03 11.76
C PRO A 52 -0.53 0.84 11.66
N HIS A 53 -1.03 0.59 10.47
CA HIS A 53 -1.86 -0.57 10.17
C HIS A 53 -1.11 -1.50 9.23
N TYR A 54 -1.15 -2.79 9.54
CA TYR A 54 -0.53 -3.83 8.74
C TYR A 54 -1.64 -4.57 8.00
N VAL A 55 -1.61 -4.51 6.68
CA VAL A 55 -2.65 -5.07 5.82
C VAL A 55 -2.05 -6.17 4.97
N HIS A 56 -2.64 -7.36 5.01
CA HIS A 56 -2.21 -8.46 4.15
C HIS A 56 -2.45 -8.11 2.68
N PHE A 57 -1.45 -8.41 1.86
CA PHE A 57 -1.51 -8.11 0.43
C PHE A 57 -0.96 -9.31 -0.35
N GLY A 58 -1.85 -9.97 -1.08
CA GLY A 58 -1.47 -11.23 -1.72
C GLY A 58 -1.15 -12.32 -0.71
N ASN A 59 -0.41 -13.33 -1.15
CA ASN A 59 -0.09 -14.47 -0.29
C ASN A 59 1.21 -14.32 0.50
N HIS A 60 2.08 -13.38 0.08
CA HIS A 60 3.45 -13.30 0.59
C HIS A 60 3.87 -11.92 1.04
N HIS A 61 2.95 -10.96 1.08
CA HIS A 61 3.28 -9.57 1.39
C HIS A 61 2.32 -8.98 2.41
N TYR A 62 2.76 -7.92 3.07
CA TYR A 62 1.87 -7.05 3.83
C TYR A 62 2.29 -5.60 3.64
N LEU A 63 1.29 -4.72 3.71
CA LEU A 63 1.47 -3.28 3.55
C LEU A 63 1.44 -2.60 4.91
N VAL A 64 2.17 -1.52 5.03
CA VAL A 64 2.09 -0.64 6.20
C VAL A 64 1.44 0.66 5.77
N VAL A 65 0.35 1.00 6.47
CA VAL A 65 -0.43 2.22 6.23
C VAL A 65 -0.39 3.08 7.48
N ARG A 66 -0.06 4.34 7.34
CA ARG A 66 -0.03 5.30 8.43
C ARG A 66 -0.32 6.70 7.90
N ASN A 67 -1.09 7.48 8.67
CA ASN A 67 -1.44 8.86 8.30
C ASN A 67 -2.03 8.96 6.88
N ASN A 68 -2.98 8.08 6.58
CA ASN A 68 -3.64 8.05 5.27
C ASN A 68 -2.64 7.87 4.11
N THR A 69 -1.57 7.13 4.37
CA THR A 69 -0.49 6.94 3.40
C THR A 69 -0.05 5.49 3.38
N PHE A 70 0.09 4.92 2.20
CA PHE A 70 0.82 3.66 2.03
C PHE A 70 2.31 3.96 2.21
N VAL A 71 2.90 3.43 3.27
CA VAL A 71 4.28 3.77 3.68
C VAL A 71 5.29 2.82 3.07
N THR A 72 5.04 1.52 3.16
CA THR A 72 5.97 0.51 2.64
C THR A 72 5.27 -0.83 2.48
N ILE A 73 5.96 -1.76 1.84
CA ILE A 73 5.52 -3.15 1.67
C ILE A 73 6.66 -4.07 2.12
N TYR A 74 6.29 -5.12 2.85
CA TYR A 74 7.24 -6.12 3.33
C TYR A 74 6.86 -7.50 2.84
N ASN A 75 7.87 -8.36 2.72
CA ASN A 75 7.65 -9.77 2.44
C ASN A 75 7.22 -10.48 3.74
N ARG A 76 6.25 -11.36 3.61
CA ARG A 76 5.87 -12.27 4.70
C ARG A 76 6.80 -13.48 4.68
N LYS A 77 7.23 -13.87 5.83
CA LYS A 77 7.96 -15.13 5.96
C LYS A 77 6.99 -16.30 6.08
#